data_4f0f8ddcea7e9c94c062409be883b6ca
#
_entry.id   4f0f8ddcea7e9c94c062409be883b6ca
#
_cell.length_a   1.000
_cell.length_b   1.000
_cell.length_c   1.000
_cell.angle_alpha   90.00
_cell.angle_beta   90.00
_cell.angle_gamma   90.00
#
_symmetry.space_group_name_H-M   'P 1'
#
loop_
_entity.id
_entity.type
_entity.pdbx_description
1 polymer ?
#
loop_
_entity_poly.entity_id
_entity_poly.type
_entity_poly.pdbx_seq_one_letter_code
_entity_poly.pdbx_strand_id
1 'polypeptide(L)'
;MDRTTRRDLLKTGAAFAGAANLAAPSARAAATASENCGSHWERPPKQEGNNLNVILIVADTFRADNLAAYGSQWVETPNLNRLADESIIFDDLHPEGMPTIPTRRVLSTGRRIVPTHAFFQHETGPGASPGWHHLYNEDVTLAETLVEAGYVTALIADLPHLQRPGRNFHRGYTYWEWIRGQETDYYAQPPRVTPDFSRLYPAEYLMEAQQSNPGFLSFLNRYTANRKRWLQYGDSIVEQTAKDAVRWLRENHDQGPFLLHIESFDPHEPWDPPDYFLEKYLKDPGPHSWPEPPYQRLNVPPEGIRRLRANYAGEASNVDYWIGQVLSTAEELGLKENTIFVFTSDHGALLGEQGQFVKGDDRIRKQVTHVPLLIRLPNRQYAGKRVAGFVQHFDLVPTLLGRLNLKPSPRVTGEDLWPYVTGERSNRRDHVVSAFGYVGAVRTPEWNYSAVWNREKYKGHYQPQLYDRKKDPDELVDVAGQNPSVTEKLQANLDRYISSGWDITKGTFNEIEL
;
A
#
# COMPACT_ATOMS: atom_id res chain seq x y z
N MET A 1 14.75 56.46 3.21
CA MET A 1 16.04 55.79 3.41
C MET A 1 16.06 54.59 2.49
N ASP A 2 16.68 54.81 1.58
CA ASP A 2 17.45 54.41 0.41
C ASP A 2 17.14 52.98 -0.13
N ARG A 3 16.65 53.00 -1.38
CA ARG A 3 16.43 51.81 -2.21
C ARG A 3 17.72 51.55 -2.99
N THR A 4 18.49 50.55 -2.58
CA THR A 4 19.58 50.01 -3.40
C THR A 4 19.03 48.94 -4.30
N THR A 5 19.06 49.17 -5.61
CA THR A 5 18.54 48.26 -6.63
C THR A 5 19.60 47.22 -7.03
N ARG A 6 19.10 46.08 -7.46
CA ARG A 6 19.85 44.87 -7.89
C ARG A 6 20.93 45.11 -8.97
N ARG A 7 21.12 46.34 -9.43
CA ARG A 7 22.09 46.71 -10.49
C ARG A 7 23.49 47.09 -9.99
N ASP A 8 23.66 47.34 -8.68
CA ASP A 8 24.94 47.84 -8.14
C ASP A 8 25.86 46.72 -7.63
N LEU A 9 25.42 45.48 -7.63
CA LEU A 9 26.19 44.29 -7.18
C LEU A 9 27.06 43.64 -8.28
N LEU A 10 27.06 44.17 -9.50
CA LEU A 10 27.80 43.59 -10.65
C LEU A 10 29.04 44.41 -11.08
N LYS A 11 29.49 45.37 -10.31
CA LYS A 11 30.61 46.27 -10.69
C LYS A 11 31.86 46.21 -9.83
N THR A 12 32.03 45.22 -8.96
CA THR A 12 33.31 45.05 -8.23
C THR A 12 33.88 43.65 -8.45
N GLY A 13 34.41 43.42 -9.62
CA GLY A 13 35.26 42.28 -9.93
C GLY A 13 36.60 42.80 -10.47
N ALA A 14 37.58 42.95 -9.61
CA ALA A 14 38.97 43.20 -10.03
C ALA A 14 39.92 42.35 -9.18
N ALA A 15 40.58 41.46 -9.88
CA ALA A 15 41.95 40.98 -9.77
C ALA A 15 42.50 40.49 -8.42
N PHE A 16 42.68 39.18 -8.34
CA PHE A 16 43.87 38.60 -7.73
C PHE A 16 44.49 37.57 -8.69
N ALA A 17 45.60 37.99 -9.32
CA ALA A 17 46.48 37.10 -10.04
C ALA A 17 47.49 36.51 -9.04
N GLY A 18 47.39 35.22 -8.81
CA GLY A 18 48.37 34.43 -8.08
C GLY A 18 48.67 33.16 -8.89
N ALA A 19 49.80 33.16 -9.57
CA ALA A 19 50.28 32.04 -10.39
C ALA A 19 50.69 30.88 -9.47
N ALA A 20 50.03 29.75 -9.58
CA ALA A 20 50.55 28.45 -9.19
C ALA A 20 50.53 27.55 -10.39
N ASN A 21 51.68 27.21 -10.92
CA ASN A 21 51.89 26.20 -11.96
C ASN A 21 51.47 24.84 -11.42
N LEU A 22 50.28 24.36 -11.82
CA LEU A 22 49.92 22.95 -11.79
C LEU A 22 49.77 22.49 -13.21
N ALA A 23 50.62 21.54 -13.59
CA ALA A 23 50.63 20.93 -14.91
C ALA A 23 49.25 20.36 -15.25
N ALA A 24 48.68 20.81 -16.35
CA ALA A 24 47.45 20.26 -16.91
C ALA A 24 47.67 18.80 -17.34
N PRO A 25 46.80 17.86 -16.96
CA PRO A 25 46.83 16.53 -17.56
C PRO A 25 46.51 16.65 -19.06
N SER A 26 47.27 15.93 -19.86
CA SER A 26 47.27 15.97 -21.33
C SER A 26 45.84 15.84 -21.89
N ALA A 27 45.56 16.68 -22.90
CA ALA A 27 44.27 16.75 -23.62
C ALA A 27 43.79 15.44 -24.26
N ARG A 28 44.56 14.36 -24.13
CA ARG A 28 44.22 13.01 -24.63
C ARG A 28 43.34 12.19 -23.70
N ALA A 29 43.22 12.54 -22.42
CA ALA A 29 42.35 11.84 -21.45
C ALA A 29 40.94 12.48 -21.39
N ALA A 30 40.77 13.71 -21.89
CA ALA A 30 39.48 14.40 -21.90
C ALA A 30 38.61 14.07 -23.16
N ALA A 31 39.21 13.56 -24.22
CA ALA A 31 38.48 13.20 -25.46
C ALA A 31 37.79 11.83 -25.40
N THR A 32 38.19 10.94 -24.46
CA THR A 32 37.56 9.63 -24.30
C THR A 32 36.42 9.60 -23.26
N ALA A 33 36.22 10.69 -22.50
CA ALA A 33 35.13 10.80 -21.54
C ALA A 33 33.89 11.50 -22.10
N SER A 34 33.96 12.15 -23.27
CA SER A 34 32.82 12.85 -23.87
C SER A 34 32.05 12.05 -24.92
N GLU A 35 32.52 10.87 -25.32
CA GLU A 35 31.81 10.03 -26.29
C GLU A 35 30.84 9.04 -25.72
N ASN A 36 30.73 8.91 -24.39
CA ASN A 36 29.81 7.96 -23.73
C ASN A 36 28.70 8.61 -22.88
N CYS A 37 28.45 9.91 -23.02
CA CYS A 37 27.31 10.56 -22.38
C CYS A 37 26.05 10.61 -23.28
N GLY A 38 26.00 9.80 -24.30
CA GLY A 38 24.88 9.59 -25.19
C GLY A 38 24.50 8.12 -25.26
N SER A 39 24.54 7.40 -24.14
CA SER A 39 23.90 6.08 -24.11
C SER A 39 22.40 6.32 -24.26
N HIS A 40 21.90 6.22 -25.49
CA HIS A 40 20.51 5.88 -25.68
C HIS A 40 20.25 4.70 -24.77
N TRP A 41 19.34 4.84 -23.79
CA TRP A 41 18.87 3.71 -23.03
C TRP A 41 18.19 2.78 -24.04
N GLU A 42 18.91 1.78 -24.52
CA GLU A 42 18.34 0.74 -25.36
C GLU A 42 17.63 -0.23 -24.43
N ARG A 43 16.34 -0.42 -24.69
CA ARG A 43 15.57 -1.44 -24.01
C ARG A 43 16.31 -2.78 -24.16
N PRO A 44 16.51 -3.56 -23.08
CA PRO A 44 17.08 -4.89 -23.21
C PRO A 44 16.31 -5.69 -24.27
N PRO A 45 16.99 -6.51 -25.08
CA PRO A 45 16.31 -7.33 -26.06
C PRO A 45 15.28 -8.21 -25.35
N LYS A 46 14.08 -8.27 -25.94
CA LYS A 46 12.99 -9.10 -25.43
C LYS A 46 13.44 -10.53 -25.26
N GLN A 47 13.28 -11.10 -24.07
CA GLN A 47 13.56 -12.51 -23.87
C GLN A 47 12.56 -13.35 -24.65
N GLU A 48 13.03 -14.38 -25.33
CA GLU A 48 12.15 -15.37 -25.96
C GLU A 48 11.33 -16.06 -24.87
N GLY A 49 10.00 -16.01 -24.96
CA GLY A 49 9.14 -16.81 -24.10
C GLY A 49 7.77 -16.23 -23.83
N ASN A 50 7.58 -15.27 -23.01
CA ASN A 50 6.25 -14.89 -22.58
C ASN A 50 5.96 -13.41 -22.88
N ASN A 51 4.96 -13.17 -23.73
CA ASN A 51 4.53 -11.82 -24.11
C ASN A 51 3.37 -11.30 -23.25
N LEU A 52 3.15 -11.88 -22.06
CA LEU A 52 2.06 -11.46 -21.21
C LEU A 52 2.37 -10.13 -20.54
N ASN A 53 1.40 -9.24 -20.59
CA ASN A 53 1.42 -8.02 -19.80
C ASN A 53 0.95 -8.31 -18.38
N VAL A 54 1.24 -7.40 -17.47
CA VAL A 54 0.72 -7.41 -16.10
C VAL A 54 0.10 -6.05 -15.79
N ILE A 55 -1.13 -6.05 -15.31
CA ILE A 55 -1.77 -4.89 -14.69
C ILE A 55 -1.99 -5.26 -13.22
N LEU A 56 -1.22 -4.62 -12.33
CA LEU A 56 -1.30 -4.77 -10.88
C LEU A 56 -1.99 -3.56 -10.29
N ILE A 57 -3.11 -3.77 -9.61
CA ILE A 57 -3.91 -2.72 -8.97
C ILE A 57 -3.91 -2.98 -7.47
N VAL A 58 -3.45 -2.01 -6.70
CA VAL A 58 -3.45 -2.03 -5.24
C VAL A 58 -4.30 -0.86 -4.75
N ALA A 59 -5.36 -1.14 -4.01
CA ALA A 59 -6.19 -0.13 -3.34
C ALA A 59 -5.89 -0.17 -1.83
N ASP A 60 -5.41 0.95 -1.28
CA ASP A 60 -5.03 1.03 0.14
C ASP A 60 -6.26 0.90 1.04
N THR A 61 -6.14 0.14 2.11
CA THR A 61 -7.21 -0.01 3.12
C THR A 61 -8.51 -0.64 2.58
N PHE A 62 -8.47 -1.40 1.47
CA PHE A 62 -9.65 -2.02 0.86
C PHE A 62 -9.93 -3.40 1.49
N ARG A 63 -11.01 -3.50 2.28
CA ARG A 63 -11.42 -4.74 2.97
C ARG A 63 -11.89 -5.81 1.97
N ALA A 64 -11.59 -7.07 2.23
CA ALA A 64 -12.10 -8.18 1.41
C ALA A 64 -13.63 -8.21 1.40
N ASP A 65 -14.28 -7.96 2.55
CA ASP A 65 -15.74 -7.98 2.69
C ASP A 65 -16.47 -6.80 2.03
N ASN A 66 -15.78 -5.96 1.25
CA ASN A 66 -16.37 -5.03 0.30
C ASN A 66 -16.77 -5.70 -1.03
N LEU A 67 -16.24 -6.88 -1.33
CA LEU A 67 -16.53 -7.61 -2.57
C LEU A 67 -17.56 -8.72 -2.34
N ALA A 68 -18.51 -8.88 -3.27
CA ALA A 68 -19.46 -9.97 -3.24
C ALA A 68 -18.79 -11.35 -3.22
N ALA A 69 -17.63 -11.49 -3.88
CA ALA A 69 -16.83 -12.71 -3.87
C ALA A 69 -16.35 -13.13 -2.46
N TYR A 70 -16.28 -12.20 -1.51
CA TYR A 70 -15.93 -12.43 -0.10
C TYR A 70 -17.11 -12.19 0.85
N GLY A 71 -18.35 -12.13 0.31
CA GLY A 71 -19.59 -12.10 1.10
C GLY A 71 -20.19 -10.72 1.33
N SER A 72 -19.72 -9.68 0.66
CA SER A 72 -20.35 -8.35 0.74
C SER A 72 -21.80 -8.39 0.28
N GLN A 73 -22.68 -7.76 1.08
CA GLN A 73 -24.08 -7.52 0.73
C GLN A 73 -24.45 -6.04 0.80
N TRP A 74 -23.51 -5.19 1.15
CA TRP A 74 -23.77 -3.77 1.42
C TRP A 74 -22.99 -2.85 0.49
N VAL A 75 -21.67 -3.07 0.29
CA VAL A 75 -20.87 -2.20 -0.56
C VAL A 75 -21.06 -2.56 -2.03
N GLU A 76 -21.38 -1.57 -2.86
CA GLU A 76 -21.60 -1.74 -4.29
C GLU A 76 -20.28 -1.65 -5.06
N THR A 77 -19.76 -2.77 -5.53
CA THR A 77 -18.51 -2.88 -6.29
C THR A 77 -18.70 -3.72 -7.56
N PRO A 78 -19.59 -3.30 -8.50
CA PRO A 78 -19.97 -4.14 -9.64
C PRO A 78 -18.82 -4.45 -10.60
N ASN A 79 -17.86 -3.55 -10.78
CA ASN A 79 -16.72 -3.75 -11.70
C ASN A 79 -15.71 -4.75 -11.13
N LEU A 80 -15.38 -4.64 -9.84
CA LEU A 80 -14.50 -5.59 -9.15
C LEU A 80 -15.19 -6.96 -8.96
N ASN A 81 -16.51 -6.99 -8.77
CA ASN A 81 -17.27 -8.25 -8.76
C ASN A 81 -17.21 -8.93 -10.13
N ARG A 82 -17.35 -8.19 -11.24
CA ARG A 82 -17.13 -8.73 -12.59
C ARG A 82 -15.69 -9.24 -12.78
N LEU A 83 -14.68 -8.51 -12.28
CA LEU A 83 -13.31 -8.98 -12.32
C LEU A 83 -13.14 -10.27 -11.51
N ALA A 84 -13.78 -10.38 -10.34
CA ALA A 84 -13.75 -11.59 -9.51
C ALA A 84 -14.35 -12.80 -10.23
N ASP A 85 -15.48 -12.64 -10.93
CA ASP A 85 -16.11 -13.68 -11.72
C ASP A 85 -15.21 -14.20 -12.86
N GLU A 86 -14.31 -13.35 -13.35
CA GLU A 86 -13.33 -13.67 -14.39
C GLU A 86 -11.97 -14.13 -13.83
N SER A 87 -11.80 -14.19 -12.52
CA SER A 87 -10.51 -14.39 -11.82
C SER A 87 -10.45 -15.70 -11.05
N ILE A 88 -9.21 -16.06 -10.70
CA ILE A 88 -8.92 -16.95 -9.58
C ILE A 88 -9.07 -16.11 -8.32
N ILE A 89 -9.80 -16.61 -7.33
CA ILE A 89 -10.09 -15.96 -6.05
C ILE A 89 -9.31 -16.69 -4.96
N PHE A 90 -8.44 -15.97 -4.25
CA PHE A 90 -7.74 -16.51 -3.08
C PHE A 90 -8.51 -16.13 -1.82
N ASP A 91 -8.94 -17.14 -1.07
CA ASP A 91 -9.92 -16.97 0.01
C ASP A 91 -9.38 -16.27 1.26
N ASP A 92 -8.09 -16.41 1.54
CA ASP A 92 -7.50 -16.03 2.84
C ASP A 92 -6.13 -15.37 2.63
N LEU A 93 -6.09 -14.19 1.96
CA LEU A 93 -4.87 -13.36 1.89
C LEU A 93 -4.75 -12.49 3.13
N HIS A 94 -3.57 -12.52 3.76
CA HIS A 94 -3.22 -11.71 4.91
C HIS A 94 -1.88 -11.00 4.72
N PRO A 95 -1.76 -9.68 5.00
CA PRO A 95 -0.48 -8.99 5.00
C PRO A 95 0.43 -9.55 6.10
N GLU A 96 1.73 -9.69 5.78
CA GLU A 96 2.71 -10.10 6.77
C GLU A 96 3.17 -8.94 7.63
N GLY A 97 3.52 -7.81 7.01
CA GLY A 97 3.91 -6.58 7.69
C GLY A 97 2.98 -5.42 7.32
N MET A 98 2.50 -4.70 8.31
CA MET A 98 1.60 -3.56 8.18
C MET A 98 2.18 -2.31 8.86
N PRO A 99 1.66 -1.12 8.56
CA PRO A 99 0.67 -0.81 7.53
C PRO A 99 1.30 -0.60 6.15
N THR A 100 0.89 0.37 5.43
CA THR A 100 1.17 0.81 4.06
C THR A 100 2.56 0.46 3.51
N ILE A 101 3.64 1.05 4.05
CA ILE A 101 5.01 0.89 3.53
C ILE A 101 5.59 -0.52 3.78
N PRO A 102 5.46 -1.12 4.96
CA PRO A 102 5.85 -2.52 5.16
C PRO A 102 5.21 -3.46 4.13
N THR A 103 3.90 -3.35 3.88
CA THR A 103 3.22 -4.18 2.88
C THR A 103 3.73 -3.91 1.46
N ARG A 104 3.95 -2.63 1.08
CA ARG A 104 4.47 -2.31 -0.28
C ARG A 104 5.86 -2.86 -0.50
N ARG A 105 6.69 -2.90 0.54
CA ARG A 105 8.00 -3.55 0.42
C ARG A 105 7.85 -5.06 0.16
N VAL A 106 6.95 -5.72 0.88
CA VAL A 106 6.62 -7.14 0.66
C VAL A 106 6.12 -7.37 -0.77
N LEU A 107 5.16 -6.55 -1.24
CA LEU A 107 4.60 -6.61 -2.60
C LEU A 107 5.66 -6.37 -3.68
N SER A 108 6.58 -5.43 -3.45
CA SER A 108 7.61 -5.09 -4.44
C SER A 108 8.71 -6.14 -4.52
N THR A 109 9.07 -6.80 -3.41
CA THR A 109 10.26 -7.65 -3.34
C THR A 109 9.97 -9.15 -3.25
N GLY A 110 8.75 -9.56 -2.89
CA GLY A 110 8.42 -10.95 -2.59
C GLY A 110 9.10 -11.50 -1.34
N ARG A 111 9.56 -10.60 -0.45
CA ARG A 111 10.27 -10.94 0.78
C ARG A 111 9.45 -10.63 2.00
N ARG A 112 9.54 -11.50 3.01
CA ARG A 112 9.01 -11.17 4.34
C ARG A 112 9.81 -10.01 4.94
N ILE A 113 9.14 -9.21 5.75
CA ILE A 113 9.73 -8.05 6.41
C ILE A 113 9.81 -8.20 7.94
N VAL A 114 9.04 -9.10 8.53
CA VAL A 114 8.96 -9.29 9.98
C VAL A 114 9.57 -10.62 10.43
N PRO A 115 10.57 -10.63 11.32
CA PRO A 115 11.46 -9.53 11.59
C PRO A 115 12.62 -9.59 10.58
N THR A 116 12.94 -8.49 10.00
CA THR A 116 14.17 -8.35 9.20
C THR A 116 14.92 -7.12 9.69
N HIS A 117 16.18 -6.97 9.30
CA HIS A 117 16.94 -5.76 9.59
C HIS A 117 16.16 -4.49 9.20
N ALA A 118 15.50 -4.53 8.05
CA ALA A 118 14.64 -3.50 7.54
C ALA A 118 13.51 -3.10 8.50
N PHE A 119 12.95 -4.02 9.27
CA PHE A 119 11.87 -3.75 10.18
C PHE A 119 12.32 -2.94 11.42
N PHE A 120 13.55 -3.09 11.84
CA PHE A 120 14.10 -2.35 12.99
C PHE A 120 14.68 -0.99 12.64
N GLN A 121 15.03 -0.78 11.38
CA GLN A 121 15.43 0.52 10.89
C GLN A 121 14.18 1.30 10.51
N HIS A 122 13.82 2.27 11.29
CA HIS A 122 12.74 3.20 10.95
C HIS A 122 13.31 4.60 10.83
N GLU A 123 12.72 5.39 9.96
CA GLU A 123 13.04 6.79 9.85
C GLU A 123 12.63 7.52 11.12
N THR A 124 13.41 8.51 11.51
CA THR A 124 13.05 9.40 12.60
C THR A 124 12.08 10.46 12.08
N GLY A 125 11.04 10.74 12.85
CA GLY A 125 10.08 11.78 12.51
C GLY A 125 8.63 11.36 12.72
N PRO A 126 7.67 12.26 12.47
CA PRO A 126 6.25 11.96 12.59
C PRO A 126 5.84 10.80 11.66
N GLY A 127 5.17 9.80 12.22
CA GLY A 127 4.73 8.60 11.50
C GLY A 127 5.81 7.54 11.32
N ALA A 128 6.99 7.70 11.92
CA ALA A 128 8.01 6.66 11.92
C ALA A 128 7.55 5.46 12.75
N SER A 129 7.54 4.28 12.14
CA SER A 129 7.22 3.01 12.78
C SER A 129 8.10 1.90 12.23
N PRO A 130 8.25 0.77 12.93
CA PRO A 130 9.02 -0.37 12.43
C PRO A 130 8.58 -0.78 11.03
N GLY A 131 9.54 -1.00 10.13
CA GLY A 131 9.30 -1.32 8.73
C GLY A 131 8.99 -0.12 7.82
N TRP A 132 8.83 1.07 8.38
CA TRP A 132 8.49 2.30 7.65
C TRP A 132 9.75 3.03 7.17
N HIS A 133 10.39 2.50 6.13
CA HIS A 133 11.63 3.06 5.57
C HIS A 133 11.66 2.89 4.05
N HIS A 134 12.69 3.48 3.40
CA HIS A 134 12.92 3.37 1.97
C HIS A 134 13.27 1.95 1.51
N LEU A 135 13.16 1.65 0.22
CA LEU A 135 13.77 0.46 -0.35
C LEU A 135 15.30 0.57 -0.30
N TYR A 136 15.95 -0.46 0.20
CA TYR A 136 17.42 -0.52 0.25
C TYR A 136 18.00 -0.82 -1.13
N ASN A 137 19.28 -0.48 -1.34
CA ASN A 137 19.96 -0.72 -2.60
C ASN A 137 20.05 -2.21 -2.95
N GLU A 138 20.13 -3.07 -1.94
CA GLU A 138 20.17 -4.53 -2.07
C GLU A 138 18.81 -5.18 -2.27
N ASP A 139 17.71 -4.46 -2.14
CA ASP A 139 16.39 -4.97 -2.51
C ASP A 139 16.29 -5.11 -4.03
N VAL A 140 15.82 -6.26 -4.49
CA VAL A 140 15.48 -6.48 -5.90
C VAL A 140 13.96 -6.48 -6.03
N THR A 141 13.43 -5.54 -6.81
CA THR A 141 11.99 -5.39 -6.97
C THR A 141 11.46 -6.18 -8.17
N LEU A 142 10.15 -6.45 -8.16
CA LEU A 142 9.44 -7.01 -9.31
C LEU A 142 9.66 -6.15 -10.58
N ALA A 143 9.57 -4.82 -10.42
CA ALA A 143 9.76 -3.90 -11.54
C ALA A 143 11.19 -3.97 -12.12
N GLU A 144 12.22 -4.03 -11.28
CA GLU A 144 13.61 -4.23 -11.74
C GLU A 144 13.78 -5.55 -12.47
N THR A 145 13.26 -6.65 -11.93
CA THR A 145 13.29 -7.96 -12.58
C THR A 145 12.61 -7.94 -13.95
N LEU A 146 11.49 -7.23 -14.08
CA LEU A 146 10.76 -7.12 -15.35
C LEU A 146 11.46 -6.20 -16.37
N VAL A 147 12.06 -5.10 -15.92
CA VAL A 147 12.87 -4.25 -16.82
C VAL A 147 14.05 -5.03 -17.39
N GLU A 148 14.76 -5.79 -16.56
CA GLU A 148 15.85 -6.66 -17.00
C GLU A 148 15.38 -7.72 -18.02
N ALA A 149 14.11 -8.16 -17.91
CA ALA A 149 13.49 -9.06 -18.87
C ALA A 149 12.91 -8.36 -20.13
N GLY A 150 13.14 -7.05 -20.29
CA GLY A 150 12.73 -6.27 -21.48
C GLY A 150 11.31 -5.71 -21.40
N TYR A 151 10.68 -5.68 -20.24
CA TYR A 151 9.36 -5.07 -20.04
C TYR A 151 9.43 -3.55 -20.00
N VAL A 152 8.38 -2.89 -20.49
CA VAL A 152 8.07 -1.51 -20.13
C VAL A 152 7.38 -1.54 -18.76
N THR A 153 7.86 -0.74 -17.81
CA THR A 153 7.30 -0.73 -16.45
C THR A 153 6.79 0.66 -16.10
N ALA A 154 5.54 0.74 -15.66
CA ALA A 154 4.91 2.00 -15.28
C ALA A 154 4.34 1.89 -13.86
N LEU A 155 4.55 2.95 -13.05
CA LEU A 155 3.91 3.18 -11.76
C LEU A 155 3.08 4.44 -11.82
N ILE A 156 1.78 4.33 -11.58
CA ILE A 156 0.87 5.46 -11.44
C ILE A 156 0.27 5.40 -10.05
N ALA A 157 0.57 6.38 -9.21
CA ALA A 157 0.28 6.30 -7.80
C ALA A 157 -0.14 7.65 -7.21
N ASP A 158 -1.17 7.67 -6.38
CA ASP A 158 -1.56 8.80 -5.56
C ASP A 158 -1.12 8.66 -4.09
N LEU A 159 -0.40 7.58 -3.78
CA LEU A 159 0.07 7.26 -2.44
C LEU A 159 1.30 8.09 -2.05
N PRO A 160 1.17 9.11 -1.16
CA PRO A 160 2.28 10.00 -0.83
C PRO A 160 3.43 9.29 -0.12
N HIS A 161 3.14 8.21 0.57
CA HIS A 161 4.15 7.45 1.33
C HIS A 161 5.18 6.75 0.44
N LEU A 162 4.80 6.30 -0.76
CA LEU A 162 5.71 5.72 -1.76
C LEU A 162 6.58 6.79 -2.45
N GLN A 163 5.97 7.95 -2.71
CA GLN A 163 6.50 8.93 -3.65
C GLN A 163 7.34 10.03 -2.98
N ARG A 164 7.33 10.12 -1.64
CA ARG A 164 8.18 11.08 -0.93
C ARG A 164 9.64 10.89 -1.31
N PRO A 165 10.42 11.98 -1.49
CA PRO A 165 11.82 11.91 -1.85
C PRO A 165 12.62 10.96 -0.94
N GLY A 166 13.46 10.13 -1.53
CA GLY A 166 14.28 9.15 -0.82
C GLY A 166 13.59 7.81 -0.51
N ARG A 167 12.32 7.62 -0.80
CA ARG A 167 11.63 6.35 -0.56
C ARG A 167 12.03 5.24 -1.53
N ASN A 168 12.43 5.59 -2.75
CA ASN A 168 12.95 4.70 -3.79
C ASN A 168 11.97 3.66 -4.36
N PHE A 169 10.67 3.72 -4.07
CA PHE A 169 9.69 2.75 -4.57
C PHE A 169 9.42 2.90 -6.08
N HIS A 170 9.85 4.00 -6.70
CA HIS A 170 9.82 4.18 -8.16
C HIS A 170 10.94 3.42 -8.89
N ARG A 171 11.87 2.80 -8.16
CA ARG A 171 13.01 2.07 -8.72
C ARG A 171 12.54 0.87 -9.54
N GLY A 172 13.10 0.72 -10.75
CA GLY A 172 12.70 -0.31 -11.71
C GLY A 172 11.51 0.07 -12.59
N TYR A 173 10.88 1.24 -12.37
CA TYR A 173 9.86 1.74 -13.28
C TYR A 173 10.48 2.69 -14.31
N THR A 174 10.25 2.41 -15.59
CA THR A 174 10.72 3.25 -16.73
C THR A 174 9.83 4.47 -16.93
N TYR A 175 8.61 4.43 -16.41
CA TYR A 175 7.68 5.54 -16.29
C TYR A 175 7.09 5.53 -14.88
N TRP A 176 6.99 6.69 -14.24
CA TRP A 176 6.29 6.82 -12.96
C TRP A 176 5.65 8.20 -12.81
N GLU A 177 4.46 8.22 -12.25
CA GLU A 177 3.69 9.44 -12.04
C GLU A 177 3.12 9.46 -10.62
N TRP A 178 3.24 10.62 -9.97
CA TRP A 178 2.69 10.86 -8.65
C TRP A 178 1.56 11.87 -8.70
N ILE A 179 0.34 11.39 -8.51
CA ILE A 179 -0.85 12.21 -8.34
C ILE A 179 -0.84 12.76 -6.92
N ARG A 180 -0.80 14.09 -6.80
CA ARG A 180 -0.58 14.79 -5.54
C ARG A 180 -1.89 15.14 -4.84
N GLY A 181 -1.87 15.20 -3.49
CA GLY A 181 -2.92 15.84 -2.69
C GLY A 181 -3.58 14.96 -1.64
N GLN A 182 -3.26 13.66 -1.61
CA GLN A 182 -3.80 12.77 -0.59
C GLN A 182 -3.27 13.10 0.81
N GLU A 183 -4.09 12.86 1.83
CA GLU A 183 -3.76 12.93 3.25
C GLU A 183 -3.01 14.22 3.64
N THR A 184 -1.80 14.06 4.16
CA THR A 184 -0.90 15.13 4.61
C THR A 184 0.14 15.55 3.58
N ASP A 185 -0.05 15.22 2.30
CA ASP A 185 0.85 15.66 1.25
C ASP A 185 1.01 17.19 1.25
N TYR A 186 2.24 17.68 1.03
CA TYR A 186 2.54 19.11 0.91
C TYR A 186 2.17 19.64 -0.49
N TYR A 187 0.94 19.33 -0.95
CA TYR A 187 0.45 19.70 -2.27
C TYR A 187 -0.04 21.15 -2.32
N ALA A 188 -0.80 21.57 -1.32
CA ALA A 188 -1.26 22.94 -1.18
C ALA A 188 -0.73 23.57 0.10
N GLN A 189 -0.51 24.90 0.07
CA GLN A 189 -0.16 25.65 1.26
C GLN A 189 -1.42 25.92 2.08
N PRO A 190 -1.50 25.43 3.34
CA PRO A 190 -2.62 25.76 4.22
C PRO A 190 -2.71 27.26 4.50
N PRO A 191 -3.89 27.82 4.70
CA PRO A 191 -4.04 29.21 5.09
C PRO A 191 -3.44 29.45 6.48
N ARG A 192 -2.97 30.68 6.74
CA ARG A 192 -2.40 31.06 8.04
C ARG A 192 -3.42 31.06 9.17
N VAL A 193 -4.69 31.38 8.84
CA VAL A 193 -5.81 31.36 9.77
C VAL A 193 -6.51 30.02 9.61
N THR A 194 -6.66 29.29 10.71
CA THR A 194 -7.37 28.01 10.72
C THR A 194 -8.82 28.22 10.28
N PRO A 195 -9.32 27.47 9.27
CA PRO A 195 -10.71 27.53 8.85
C PRO A 195 -11.68 27.09 9.95
N ASP A 196 -12.95 27.44 9.78
CA ASP A 196 -14.02 26.85 10.56
C ASP A 196 -14.28 25.41 10.12
N PHE A 197 -14.12 24.45 11.03
CA PHE A 197 -14.34 23.04 10.79
C PHE A 197 -15.69 22.53 11.31
N SER A 198 -16.61 23.41 11.68
CA SER A 198 -17.93 23.03 12.23
C SER A 198 -18.79 22.21 11.26
N ARG A 199 -18.53 22.27 9.96
CA ARG A 199 -19.14 21.39 8.96
C ARG A 199 -18.51 20.02 8.89
N LEU A 200 -17.29 19.86 9.38
CA LEU A 200 -16.61 18.57 9.40
C LEU A 200 -17.02 17.76 10.62
N TYR A 201 -17.07 18.40 11.80
CA TYR A 201 -17.35 17.71 13.07
C TYR A 201 -18.11 18.59 14.05
N PRO A 202 -18.82 17.98 15.04
CA PRO A 202 -19.34 18.70 16.22
C PRO A 202 -18.20 19.36 17.01
N ALA A 203 -18.50 20.50 17.66
CA ALA A 203 -17.50 21.25 18.42
C ALA A 203 -16.89 20.43 19.57
N GLU A 204 -17.70 19.63 20.26
CA GLU A 204 -17.25 18.74 21.34
C GLU A 204 -16.23 17.72 20.85
N TYR A 205 -16.50 17.12 19.68
CA TYR A 205 -15.56 16.16 19.07
C TYR A 205 -14.24 16.82 18.68
N LEU A 206 -14.30 18.03 18.07
CA LEU A 206 -13.07 18.77 17.72
C LEU A 206 -12.21 19.07 18.93
N MET A 207 -12.82 19.43 20.06
CA MET A 207 -12.08 19.66 21.32
C MET A 207 -11.45 18.39 21.85
N GLU A 208 -12.18 17.29 21.91
CA GLU A 208 -11.67 15.98 22.39
C GLU A 208 -10.56 15.47 21.47
N ALA A 209 -10.74 15.52 20.15
CA ALA A 209 -9.76 15.10 19.16
C ALA A 209 -8.47 15.94 19.26
N GLN A 210 -8.57 17.25 19.43
CA GLN A 210 -7.43 18.14 19.60
C GLN A 210 -6.67 17.88 20.92
N GLN A 211 -7.37 17.54 21.99
CA GLN A 211 -6.74 17.16 23.26
C GLN A 211 -5.99 15.83 23.14
N SER A 212 -6.59 14.86 22.45
CA SER A 212 -6.01 13.54 22.22
C SER A 212 -4.86 13.56 21.20
N ASN A 213 -4.97 14.40 20.17
CA ASN A 213 -3.97 14.60 19.13
C ASN A 213 -3.77 16.10 18.86
N PRO A 214 -2.76 16.74 19.47
CA PRO A 214 -2.48 18.16 19.27
C PRO A 214 -2.26 18.58 17.81
N GLY A 215 -1.92 17.63 16.91
CA GLY A 215 -1.75 17.86 15.48
C GLY A 215 -3.06 17.83 14.66
N PHE A 216 -4.19 17.46 15.26
CA PHE A 216 -5.43 17.18 14.51
C PHE A 216 -5.96 18.37 13.69
N LEU A 217 -6.01 19.56 14.27
CA LEU A 217 -6.45 20.75 13.53
C LEU A 217 -5.46 21.17 12.43
N SER A 218 -4.18 20.96 12.65
CA SER A 218 -3.16 21.19 11.62
C SER A 218 -3.30 20.21 10.44
N PHE A 219 -3.62 18.95 10.75
CA PHE A 219 -3.97 17.95 9.75
C PHE A 219 -5.20 18.39 8.93
N LEU A 220 -6.31 18.75 9.59
CA LEU A 220 -7.54 19.23 8.92
C LEU A 220 -7.29 20.46 8.04
N ASN A 221 -6.45 21.39 8.51
CA ASN A 221 -6.09 22.58 7.75
C ASN A 221 -5.34 22.23 6.45
N ARG A 222 -4.45 21.26 6.50
CA ARG A 222 -3.72 20.75 5.31
C ARG A 222 -4.64 19.98 4.38
N TYR A 223 -5.39 19.04 4.91
CA TYR A 223 -6.36 18.25 4.15
C TYR A 223 -7.34 19.15 3.38
N THR A 224 -7.96 20.12 4.05
CA THR A 224 -8.92 21.04 3.39
C THR A 224 -8.26 21.90 2.31
N ALA A 225 -7.00 22.31 2.50
CA ALA A 225 -6.26 23.03 1.48
C ALA A 225 -5.95 22.16 0.26
N ASN A 226 -5.53 20.90 0.49
CA ASN A 226 -5.29 19.94 -0.58
C ASN A 226 -6.59 19.64 -1.34
N ARG A 227 -7.67 19.34 -0.60
CA ARG A 227 -9.00 19.06 -1.16
C ARG A 227 -9.50 20.21 -2.05
N LYS A 228 -9.43 21.44 -1.59
CA LYS A 228 -9.80 22.63 -2.39
C LYS A 228 -8.99 22.73 -3.68
N ARG A 229 -7.75 22.27 -3.69
CA ARG A 229 -6.88 22.33 -4.86
C ARG A 229 -7.19 21.21 -5.85
N TRP A 230 -7.26 19.95 -5.40
CA TRP A 230 -7.49 18.85 -6.34
C TRP A 230 -8.91 18.82 -6.90
N LEU A 231 -9.94 19.31 -6.19
CA LEU A 231 -11.30 19.51 -6.72
C LEU A 231 -11.38 20.43 -7.95
N GLN A 232 -10.30 21.14 -8.30
CA GLN A 232 -10.23 21.91 -9.54
C GLN A 232 -9.97 21.01 -10.78
N TYR A 233 -9.60 19.75 -10.57
CA TYR A 233 -9.20 18.82 -11.62
C TYR A 233 -10.11 17.61 -11.74
N GLY A 234 -10.91 17.30 -10.72
CA GLY A 234 -11.82 16.17 -10.69
C GLY A 234 -12.55 16.09 -9.36
N ASP A 235 -13.48 15.14 -9.22
CA ASP A 235 -14.30 14.97 -8.03
C ASP A 235 -13.59 14.13 -6.94
N SER A 236 -12.56 13.35 -7.31
CA SER A 236 -11.74 12.55 -6.40
C SER A 236 -10.32 12.37 -6.91
N ILE A 237 -9.40 11.92 -6.06
CA ILE A 237 -8.01 11.68 -6.48
C ILE A 237 -7.90 10.37 -7.23
N VAL A 238 -8.63 9.33 -6.85
CA VAL A 238 -8.67 8.06 -7.60
C VAL A 238 -9.15 8.26 -9.04
N GLU A 239 -10.03 9.25 -9.30
CA GLU A 239 -10.42 9.65 -10.65
C GLU A 239 -9.20 10.05 -11.49
N GLN A 240 -8.33 10.88 -10.93
CA GLN A 240 -7.14 11.37 -11.64
C GLN A 240 -6.15 10.23 -11.86
N THR A 241 -5.94 9.38 -10.85
CA THR A 241 -5.09 8.18 -10.92
C THR A 241 -5.55 7.24 -12.04
N ALA A 242 -6.84 6.97 -12.11
CA ALA A 242 -7.42 6.13 -13.14
C ALA A 242 -7.35 6.77 -14.54
N LYS A 243 -7.59 8.08 -14.66
CA LYS A 243 -7.47 8.81 -15.94
C LYS A 243 -6.03 8.76 -16.47
N ASP A 244 -5.03 8.88 -15.60
CA ASP A 244 -3.64 8.78 -16.00
C ASP A 244 -3.26 7.34 -16.38
N ALA A 245 -3.81 6.33 -15.70
CA ALA A 245 -3.65 4.94 -16.08
C ALA A 245 -4.29 4.63 -17.45
N VAL A 246 -5.49 5.14 -17.71
CA VAL A 246 -6.19 5.03 -19.00
C VAL A 246 -5.39 5.72 -20.10
N ARG A 247 -4.89 6.93 -19.86
CA ARG A 247 -4.03 7.64 -20.81
C ARG A 247 -2.78 6.81 -21.13
N TRP A 248 -2.08 6.33 -20.11
CA TRP A 248 -0.87 5.53 -20.28
C TRP A 248 -1.14 4.26 -21.09
N LEU A 249 -2.24 3.54 -20.80
CA LEU A 249 -2.63 2.35 -21.56
C LEU A 249 -2.85 2.68 -23.03
N ARG A 250 -3.58 3.75 -23.36
CA ARG A 250 -3.85 4.16 -24.74
C ARG A 250 -2.58 4.54 -25.52
N GLU A 251 -1.61 5.12 -24.83
CA GLU A 251 -0.35 5.57 -25.42
C GLU A 251 0.70 4.45 -25.55
N ASN A 252 0.64 3.40 -24.70
CA ASN A 252 1.75 2.46 -24.53
C ASN A 252 1.38 0.97 -24.64
N HIS A 253 0.11 0.60 -24.82
CA HIS A 253 -0.33 -0.80 -24.81
C HIS A 253 0.35 -1.68 -25.85
N ASP A 254 0.85 -1.13 -26.94
CA ASP A 254 1.57 -1.82 -28.02
C ASP A 254 3.09 -1.81 -27.86
N GLN A 255 3.61 -1.11 -26.85
CA GLN A 255 5.04 -1.05 -26.52
C GLN A 255 5.54 -2.29 -25.76
N GLY A 256 4.62 -3.20 -25.42
CA GLY A 256 4.80 -4.34 -24.51
C GLY A 256 5.86 -5.37 -24.88
N PRO A 257 6.07 -6.38 -23.99
CA PRO A 257 5.25 -6.58 -22.78
C PRO A 257 5.45 -5.50 -21.73
N PHE A 258 4.46 -5.29 -20.89
CA PHE A 258 4.52 -4.25 -19.88
C PHE A 258 4.04 -4.71 -18.48
N LEU A 259 4.52 -4.01 -17.45
CA LEU A 259 3.92 -3.93 -16.14
C LEU A 259 3.30 -2.54 -15.96
N LEU A 260 1.99 -2.46 -15.78
CA LEU A 260 1.33 -1.27 -15.27
C LEU A 260 0.93 -1.51 -13.82
N HIS A 261 1.56 -0.81 -12.88
CA HIS A 261 1.24 -0.84 -11.47
C HIS A 261 0.47 0.43 -11.10
N ILE A 262 -0.74 0.25 -10.61
CA ILE A 262 -1.64 1.32 -10.20
C ILE A 262 -1.80 1.22 -8.68
N GLU A 263 -1.45 2.29 -7.97
CA GLU A 263 -1.62 2.44 -6.54
C GLU A 263 -2.68 3.50 -6.27
N SER A 264 -3.85 3.09 -5.77
CA SER A 264 -4.89 3.99 -5.29
C SER A 264 -4.78 4.10 -3.77
N PHE A 265 -4.64 5.30 -3.25
CA PHE A 265 -4.71 5.55 -1.82
C PHE A 265 -6.13 5.38 -1.28
N ASP A 266 -7.14 5.77 -2.07
CA ASP A 266 -8.53 5.47 -1.74
C ASP A 266 -8.76 3.95 -1.76
N PRO A 267 -9.57 3.39 -0.81
CA PRO A 267 -10.41 4.04 0.21
C PRO A 267 -9.72 4.27 1.57
N HIS A 268 -8.42 4.60 1.62
CA HIS A 268 -7.78 5.08 2.85
C HIS A 268 -8.40 6.40 3.31
N GLU A 269 -8.41 6.68 4.59
CA GLU A 269 -8.85 7.96 5.13
C GLU A 269 -7.93 9.12 4.69
N PRO A 270 -8.46 10.34 4.55
CA PRO A 270 -9.80 10.84 4.87
C PRO A 270 -10.89 10.34 3.92
N TRP A 271 -12.05 9.97 4.47
CA TRP A 271 -13.19 9.44 3.70
C TRP A 271 -14.13 10.58 3.30
N ASP A 272 -14.04 11.02 2.08
CA ASP A 272 -14.84 12.14 1.53
C ASP A 272 -15.30 11.86 0.09
N PRO A 273 -16.01 10.73 -0.11
CA PRO A 273 -16.47 10.35 -1.44
C PRO A 273 -17.34 11.44 -2.07
N PRO A 274 -17.35 11.54 -3.41
CA PRO A 274 -18.33 12.35 -4.11
C PRO A 274 -19.78 12.03 -3.66
N ASP A 275 -20.63 13.04 -3.55
CA ASP A 275 -21.98 12.92 -2.98
C ASP A 275 -22.81 11.80 -3.63
N TYR A 276 -22.69 11.60 -4.95
CA TYR A 276 -23.43 10.57 -5.67
C TYR A 276 -23.01 9.13 -5.30
N PHE A 277 -21.81 8.90 -4.73
CA PHE A 277 -21.46 7.63 -4.13
C PHE A 277 -21.94 7.52 -2.69
N LEU A 278 -21.85 8.61 -1.91
CA LEU A 278 -22.33 8.64 -0.55
C LEU A 278 -23.85 8.37 -0.46
N GLU A 279 -24.63 8.99 -1.34
CA GLU A 279 -26.10 8.88 -1.39
C GLU A 279 -26.61 7.44 -1.58
N LYS A 280 -25.76 6.51 -2.08
CA LYS A 280 -26.08 5.09 -2.13
C LYS A 280 -26.26 4.50 -0.73
N TYR A 281 -25.51 5.00 0.25
CA TYR A 281 -25.38 4.44 1.60
C TYR A 281 -26.05 5.25 2.68
N LEU A 282 -26.23 6.56 2.45
CA LEU A 282 -26.76 7.48 3.44
C LEU A 282 -27.62 8.56 2.78
N LYS A 283 -28.94 8.46 2.97
CA LYS A 283 -29.92 9.42 2.38
C LYS A 283 -29.95 10.76 3.10
N ASP A 284 -29.73 10.76 4.42
CA ASP A 284 -29.60 11.98 5.22
C ASP A 284 -28.19 12.06 5.80
N PRO A 285 -27.32 12.84 5.16
CA PRO A 285 -25.93 12.93 5.55
C PRO A 285 -25.70 13.71 6.86
N GLY A 286 -26.73 14.38 7.39
CA GLY A 286 -26.61 15.23 8.56
C GLY A 286 -25.73 16.48 8.35
N PRO A 287 -25.48 17.26 9.41
CA PRO A 287 -24.76 18.54 9.31
C PRO A 287 -23.23 18.39 9.20
N HIS A 288 -22.66 17.23 9.55
CA HIS A 288 -21.23 17.03 9.64
C HIS A 288 -20.74 15.94 8.68
N SER A 289 -19.62 16.18 7.98
CA SER A 289 -19.12 15.27 6.94
C SER A 289 -18.22 14.14 7.44
N TRP A 290 -17.62 14.24 8.62
CA TRP A 290 -16.79 13.22 9.25
C TRP A 290 -15.72 12.58 8.32
N PRO A 291 -14.82 13.36 7.72
CA PRO A 291 -13.89 12.79 6.75
C PRO A 291 -12.80 11.92 7.38
N GLU A 292 -12.29 12.29 8.56
CA GLU A 292 -11.22 11.56 9.24
C GLU A 292 -11.77 10.80 10.44
N PRO A 293 -11.71 9.46 10.42
CA PRO A 293 -12.06 8.64 11.59
C PRO A 293 -11.00 8.75 12.69
N PRO A 294 -11.37 8.54 13.97
CA PRO A 294 -10.40 8.62 15.04
C PRO A 294 -9.45 7.42 15.08
N TYR A 295 -8.16 7.68 15.15
CA TYR A 295 -7.15 6.67 15.48
C TYR A 295 -7.10 6.35 16.98
N GLN A 296 -7.46 7.31 17.80
CA GLN A 296 -7.58 7.17 19.25
C GLN A 296 -8.99 6.66 19.59
N ARG A 297 -9.16 6.15 20.81
CA ARG A 297 -10.48 5.80 21.35
C ARG A 297 -11.21 7.08 21.75
N LEU A 298 -11.91 7.70 20.82
CA LEU A 298 -12.77 8.86 21.04
C LEU A 298 -14.24 8.45 21.04
N ASN A 299 -15.06 9.25 21.71
CA ASN A 299 -16.50 9.02 21.73
C ASN A 299 -17.13 9.54 20.43
N VAL A 300 -17.27 8.66 19.44
CA VAL A 300 -17.98 8.97 18.18
C VAL A 300 -19.46 8.69 18.37
N PRO A 301 -20.34 9.68 18.22
CA PRO A 301 -21.77 9.47 18.38
C PRO A 301 -22.35 8.56 17.27
N PRO A 302 -23.52 7.92 17.50
CA PRO A 302 -24.09 6.96 16.54
C PRO A 302 -24.26 7.51 15.12
N GLU A 303 -24.62 8.79 14.96
CA GLU A 303 -24.69 9.45 13.65
C GLU A 303 -23.33 9.61 13.01
N GLY A 304 -22.28 9.91 13.76
CA GLY A 304 -20.91 9.96 13.28
C GLY A 304 -20.42 8.57 12.80
N ILE A 305 -20.74 7.51 13.56
CA ILE A 305 -20.42 6.13 13.14
C ILE A 305 -21.13 5.78 11.83
N ARG A 306 -22.42 6.09 11.71
CA ARG A 306 -23.17 5.84 10.46
C ARG A 306 -22.58 6.63 9.30
N ARG A 307 -22.20 7.89 9.53
CA ARG A 307 -21.59 8.72 8.48
C ARG A 307 -20.24 8.19 8.05
N LEU A 308 -19.35 7.86 8.97
CA LEU A 308 -18.03 7.28 8.68
C LEU A 308 -18.12 5.98 7.88
N ARG A 309 -19.05 5.08 8.24
CA ARG A 309 -19.30 3.84 7.49
C ARG A 309 -19.78 4.12 6.07
N ALA A 310 -20.72 5.06 5.91
CA ALA A 310 -21.23 5.43 4.60
C ALA A 310 -20.17 6.12 3.73
N ASN A 311 -19.33 6.97 4.33
CA ASN A 311 -18.21 7.59 3.64
C ASN A 311 -17.26 6.50 3.10
N TYR A 312 -16.81 5.57 3.96
CA TYR A 312 -15.93 4.47 3.53
C TYR A 312 -16.55 3.61 2.42
N ALA A 313 -17.83 3.27 2.52
CA ALA A 313 -18.52 2.51 1.47
C ALA A 313 -18.63 3.30 0.16
N GLY A 314 -18.85 4.61 0.26
CA GLY A 314 -18.83 5.52 -0.88
C GLY A 314 -17.45 5.58 -1.56
N GLU A 315 -16.37 5.65 -0.77
CA GLU A 315 -15.00 5.58 -1.30
C GLU A 315 -14.72 4.24 -1.98
N ALA A 316 -15.10 3.12 -1.38
CA ALA A 316 -14.91 1.81 -2.00
C ALA A 316 -15.67 1.69 -3.35
N SER A 317 -16.88 2.27 -3.44
CA SER A 317 -17.62 2.34 -4.71
C SER A 317 -17.02 3.30 -5.73
N ASN A 318 -16.41 4.39 -5.27
CA ASN A 318 -15.67 5.32 -6.11
C ASN A 318 -14.44 4.64 -6.72
N VAL A 319 -13.67 3.93 -5.89
CA VAL A 319 -12.53 3.10 -6.35
C VAL A 319 -12.98 2.06 -7.37
N ASP A 320 -14.06 1.33 -7.10
CA ASP A 320 -14.63 0.34 -8.03
C ASP A 320 -14.97 0.96 -9.39
N TYR A 321 -15.63 2.13 -9.37
CA TYR A 321 -16.03 2.81 -10.60
C TYR A 321 -14.82 3.19 -11.45
N TRP A 322 -13.79 3.80 -10.86
CA TRP A 322 -12.63 4.28 -11.60
C TRP A 322 -11.69 3.15 -12.02
N ILE A 323 -11.52 2.11 -11.21
CA ILE A 323 -10.84 0.88 -11.64
C ILE A 323 -11.62 0.25 -12.81
N GLY A 324 -12.95 0.28 -12.76
CA GLY A 324 -13.81 -0.16 -13.87
C GLY A 324 -13.49 0.52 -15.19
N GLN A 325 -13.13 1.82 -15.20
CA GLN A 325 -12.72 2.54 -16.40
C GLN A 325 -11.38 2.02 -16.96
N VAL A 326 -10.43 1.69 -16.07
CA VAL A 326 -9.14 1.09 -16.48
C VAL A 326 -9.37 -0.30 -17.08
N LEU A 327 -10.18 -1.13 -16.44
CA LEU A 327 -10.52 -2.48 -16.93
C LEU A 327 -11.24 -2.43 -18.29
N SER A 328 -12.18 -1.49 -18.45
CA SER A 328 -12.91 -1.29 -19.72
C SER A 328 -11.97 -0.82 -20.83
N THR A 329 -11.05 0.11 -20.53
CA THR A 329 -10.04 0.55 -21.51
C THR A 329 -9.12 -0.59 -21.93
N ALA A 330 -8.68 -1.42 -20.99
CA ALA A 330 -7.86 -2.58 -21.33
C ALA A 330 -8.64 -3.59 -22.21
N GLU A 331 -9.96 -3.71 -22.02
CA GLU A 331 -10.83 -4.53 -22.88
C GLU A 331 -10.98 -3.94 -24.27
N GLU A 332 -11.23 -2.62 -24.40
CA GLU A 332 -11.31 -1.89 -25.67
C GLU A 332 -10.02 -2.04 -26.50
N LEU A 333 -8.87 -2.08 -25.83
CA LEU A 333 -7.55 -2.24 -26.45
C LEU A 333 -7.19 -3.70 -26.74
N GLY A 334 -8.08 -4.66 -26.49
CA GLY A 334 -7.85 -6.09 -26.74
C GLY A 334 -6.83 -6.74 -25.80
N LEU A 335 -6.55 -6.13 -24.65
CA LEU A 335 -5.51 -6.60 -23.72
C LEU A 335 -5.92 -7.81 -22.89
N LYS A 336 -7.20 -8.17 -22.84
CA LYS A 336 -7.68 -9.31 -22.04
C LYS A 336 -7.08 -10.66 -22.43
N GLU A 337 -6.63 -10.79 -23.69
CA GLU A 337 -6.15 -12.05 -24.25
C GLU A 337 -4.67 -12.33 -23.89
N ASN A 338 -3.92 -11.29 -23.50
CA ASN A 338 -2.49 -11.36 -23.23
C ASN A 338 -2.04 -10.66 -21.94
N THR A 339 -2.97 -10.39 -21.02
CA THR A 339 -2.68 -9.64 -19.79
C THR A 339 -3.14 -10.40 -18.55
N ILE A 340 -2.27 -10.45 -17.56
CA ILE A 340 -2.59 -10.87 -16.18
C ILE A 340 -3.07 -9.63 -15.43
N PHE A 341 -4.29 -9.66 -14.90
CA PHE A 341 -4.81 -8.61 -14.02
C PHE A 341 -4.74 -9.11 -12.58
N VAL A 342 -4.21 -8.28 -11.71
CA VAL A 342 -4.17 -8.53 -10.27
C VAL A 342 -4.85 -7.38 -9.57
N PHE A 343 -5.78 -7.69 -8.67
CA PHE A 343 -6.36 -6.73 -7.73
C PHE A 343 -6.10 -7.20 -6.30
N THR A 344 -5.58 -6.33 -5.47
CA THR A 344 -5.35 -6.58 -4.05
C THR A 344 -5.40 -5.29 -3.23
N SER A 345 -5.27 -5.42 -1.92
CA SER A 345 -5.10 -4.32 -0.96
C SER A 345 -3.94 -4.65 -0.02
N ASP A 346 -3.42 -3.65 0.65
CA ASP A 346 -2.34 -3.81 1.63
C ASP A 346 -2.86 -4.25 3.01
N HIS A 347 -3.95 -3.69 3.46
CA HIS A 347 -4.70 -4.02 4.68
C HIS A 347 -6.13 -3.45 4.58
N GLY A 348 -6.96 -3.75 5.55
CA GLY A 348 -8.28 -3.16 5.70
C GLY A 348 -8.34 -2.15 6.86
N ALA A 349 -9.55 -1.88 7.35
CA ALA A 349 -9.83 -0.96 8.44
C ALA A 349 -10.98 -1.44 9.32
N LEU A 350 -10.96 -1.07 10.60
CA LEU A 350 -12.14 -1.09 11.44
C LEU A 350 -13.04 0.11 11.12
N LEU A 351 -14.34 -0.10 11.15
CA LEU A 351 -15.37 0.88 10.85
C LEU A 351 -16.31 1.11 12.03
N GLY A 352 -15.78 1.09 13.25
CA GLY A 352 -16.52 1.23 14.49
C GLY A 352 -16.77 -0.10 15.23
N GLU A 353 -16.16 -1.20 14.78
CA GLU A 353 -16.18 -2.47 15.53
C GLU A 353 -15.53 -2.27 16.89
N GLN A 354 -16.26 -2.64 17.97
CA GLN A 354 -15.88 -2.40 19.38
C GLN A 354 -15.53 -0.92 19.68
N GLY A 355 -16.16 0.04 18.97
CA GLY A 355 -15.88 1.48 19.11
C GLY A 355 -14.51 1.89 18.57
N GLN A 356 -13.86 1.06 17.73
CA GLN A 356 -12.57 1.35 17.12
C GLN A 356 -12.72 1.59 15.63
N PHE A 357 -11.83 2.42 15.09
CA PHE A 357 -11.76 2.75 13.67
C PHE A 357 -10.36 2.51 13.13
N VAL A 358 -10.25 2.43 11.81
CA VAL A 358 -9.01 2.30 11.04
C VAL A 358 -8.12 1.14 11.50
N LYS A 359 -6.84 1.33 11.58
CA LYS A 359 -5.81 0.32 11.85
C LYS A 359 -4.92 0.74 13.01
N GLY A 360 -4.20 -0.21 13.57
CA GLY A 360 -3.27 0.01 14.69
C GLY A 360 -2.71 -1.31 15.20
N ASP A 361 -1.73 -1.22 16.08
CA ASP A 361 -1.09 -2.39 16.68
C ASP A 361 -2.05 -3.15 17.63
N ASP A 362 -3.09 -2.48 18.15
CA ASP A 362 -4.15 -3.08 18.97
C ASP A 362 -5.35 -3.61 18.16
N ARG A 363 -5.26 -3.66 16.82
CA ARG A 363 -6.38 -3.91 15.89
C ARG A 363 -6.04 -4.95 14.83
N ILE A 364 -5.14 -5.89 15.10
CA ILE A 364 -4.72 -6.93 14.14
C ILE A 364 -5.78 -8.04 14.10
N ARG A 365 -6.96 -7.67 13.58
CA ARG A 365 -8.14 -8.52 13.43
C ARG A 365 -8.50 -8.70 11.97
N LYS A 366 -9.44 -9.60 11.69
CA LYS A 366 -9.94 -9.93 10.35
C LYS A 366 -10.20 -8.69 9.49
N GLN A 367 -10.89 -7.68 10.03
CA GLN A 367 -11.27 -6.48 9.27
C GLN A 367 -10.08 -5.66 8.78
N VAL A 368 -8.93 -5.81 9.46
CA VAL A 368 -7.68 -5.13 9.08
C VAL A 368 -6.77 -6.05 8.27
N THR A 369 -6.79 -7.36 8.53
CA THR A 369 -5.81 -8.28 7.94
C THR A 369 -6.36 -9.11 6.77
N HIS A 370 -7.66 -9.26 6.61
CA HIS A 370 -8.23 -10.02 5.50
C HIS A 370 -8.50 -9.09 4.31
N VAL A 371 -7.70 -9.24 3.27
CA VAL A 371 -7.76 -8.42 2.06
C VAL A 371 -8.00 -9.26 0.81
N PRO A 372 -8.55 -8.68 -0.26
CA PRO A 372 -8.83 -9.43 -1.48
C PRO A 372 -7.54 -9.76 -2.24
N LEU A 373 -7.54 -10.91 -2.93
CA LEU A 373 -6.60 -11.22 -3.99
C LEU A 373 -7.35 -11.88 -5.15
N LEU A 374 -7.41 -11.16 -6.25
CA LEU A 374 -8.00 -11.61 -7.51
C LEU A 374 -6.89 -11.67 -8.57
N ILE A 375 -6.75 -12.79 -9.26
CA ILE A 375 -5.82 -12.95 -10.38
C ILE A 375 -6.59 -13.43 -11.59
N ARG A 376 -6.82 -12.54 -12.56
CA ARG A 376 -7.41 -12.88 -13.84
C ARG A 376 -6.31 -13.19 -14.86
N LEU A 377 -6.36 -14.35 -15.43
CA LEU A 377 -5.43 -14.80 -16.47
C LEU A 377 -5.99 -14.51 -17.88
N PRO A 378 -5.12 -14.49 -18.91
CA PRO A 378 -5.56 -14.48 -20.31
C PRO A 378 -6.64 -15.51 -20.57
N ASN A 379 -7.59 -15.16 -21.45
CA ASN A 379 -8.70 -16.05 -21.83
C ASN A 379 -9.51 -16.59 -20.66
N ARG A 380 -9.53 -15.88 -19.52
CA ARG A 380 -10.26 -16.26 -18.28
C ARG A 380 -9.90 -17.67 -17.78
N GLN A 381 -8.67 -18.10 -17.96
CA GLN A 381 -8.23 -19.41 -17.45
C GLN A 381 -8.48 -19.48 -15.94
N TYR A 382 -9.12 -20.56 -15.49
CA TYR A 382 -9.51 -20.78 -14.11
C TYR A 382 -10.47 -19.73 -13.52
N ALA A 383 -11.26 -19.03 -14.36
CA ALA A 383 -12.27 -18.08 -13.89
C ALA A 383 -13.23 -18.72 -12.86
N GLY A 384 -13.51 -17.99 -11.79
CA GLY A 384 -14.36 -18.44 -10.69
C GLY A 384 -13.72 -19.51 -9.79
N LYS A 385 -12.49 -19.96 -10.08
CA LYS A 385 -11.82 -20.92 -9.20
C LYS A 385 -11.43 -20.26 -7.88
N ARG A 386 -11.86 -20.87 -6.79
CA ARG A 386 -11.48 -20.48 -5.44
C ARG A 386 -10.29 -21.30 -4.95
N VAL A 387 -9.34 -20.60 -4.37
CA VAL A 387 -8.12 -21.19 -3.81
C VAL A 387 -8.17 -20.98 -2.30
N ALA A 388 -8.64 -22.02 -1.60
CA ALA A 388 -8.75 -22.00 -0.14
C ALA A 388 -7.39 -22.04 0.55
N GLY A 389 -7.30 -21.53 1.80
CA GLY A 389 -6.14 -21.54 2.66
C GLY A 389 -5.31 -20.27 2.59
N PHE A 390 -4.40 -20.16 3.55
CA PHE A 390 -3.65 -18.93 3.80
C PHE A 390 -2.61 -18.63 2.72
N VAL A 391 -2.65 -17.39 2.23
CA VAL A 391 -1.62 -16.79 1.37
C VAL A 391 -1.16 -15.45 1.95
N GLN A 392 0.03 -15.00 1.57
CA GLN A 392 0.58 -13.71 1.98
C GLN A 392 1.12 -12.94 0.77
N HIS A 393 1.25 -11.62 0.87
CA HIS A 393 1.63 -10.76 -0.26
C HIS A 393 2.99 -11.12 -0.87
N PHE A 394 3.93 -11.65 -0.09
CA PHE A 394 5.24 -12.06 -0.62
C PHE A 394 5.15 -13.23 -1.62
N ASP A 395 4.02 -13.95 -1.66
CA ASP A 395 3.78 -15.04 -2.62
C ASP A 395 3.43 -14.52 -4.01
N LEU A 396 3.01 -13.24 -4.12
CA LEU A 396 2.59 -12.67 -5.40
C LEU A 396 3.75 -12.55 -6.39
N VAL A 397 4.93 -12.11 -5.94
CA VAL A 397 6.11 -11.93 -6.82
C VAL A 397 6.54 -13.25 -7.47
N PRO A 398 6.82 -14.36 -6.73
CA PRO A 398 7.19 -15.61 -7.37
C PRO A 398 6.06 -16.20 -8.23
N THR A 399 4.80 -15.98 -7.86
CA THR A 399 3.64 -16.42 -8.65
C THR A 399 3.58 -15.70 -10.00
N LEU A 400 3.72 -14.38 -10.02
CA LEU A 400 3.73 -13.61 -11.26
C LEU A 400 4.93 -13.97 -12.13
N LEU A 401 6.13 -13.98 -11.56
CA LEU A 401 7.34 -14.33 -12.31
C LEU A 401 7.25 -15.74 -12.90
N GLY A 402 6.71 -16.72 -12.14
CA GLY A 402 6.46 -18.07 -12.66
C GLY A 402 5.50 -18.08 -13.87
N ARG A 403 4.45 -17.24 -13.86
CA ARG A 403 3.53 -17.11 -15.01
C ARG A 403 4.19 -16.44 -16.21
N LEU A 404 5.20 -15.63 -15.98
CA LEU A 404 5.97 -14.96 -17.03
C LEU A 404 7.19 -15.77 -17.51
N ASN A 405 7.40 -16.99 -17.00
CA ASN A 405 8.58 -17.84 -17.23
C ASN A 405 9.90 -17.17 -16.80
N LEU A 406 9.83 -16.32 -15.80
CA LEU A 406 10.98 -15.63 -15.21
C LEU A 406 11.32 -16.23 -13.84
N LYS A 407 12.60 -16.19 -13.48
CA LYS A 407 13.06 -16.67 -12.19
C LYS A 407 13.03 -15.56 -11.16
N PRO A 408 12.47 -15.80 -9.97
CA PRO A 408 12.58 -14.85 -8.87
C PRO A 408 14.01 -14.71 -8.37
N SER A 409 14.34 -13.57 -7.78
CA SER A 409 15.58 -13.39 -7.03
C SER A 409 15.71 -14.47 -5.94
N PRO A 410 16.93 -14.98 -5.66
CA PRO A 410 17.16 -15.92 -4.56
C PRO A 410 16.73 -15.40 -3.18
N ARG A 411 16.55 -14.09 -3.05
CA ARG A 411 16.10 -13.43 -1.82
C ARG A 411 14.59 -13.47 -1.60
N VAL A 412 13.80 -13.87 -2.59
CA VAL A 412 12.35 -14.04 -2.46
C VAL A 412 12.05 -15.14 -1.45
N THR A 413 11.20 -14.84 -0.48
CA THR A 413 10.78 -15.78 0.58
C THR A 413 9.38 -16.36 0.34
N GLY A 414 8.65 -15.77 -0.61
CA GLY A 414 7.34 -16.26 -1.04
C GLY A 414 7.41 -17.58 -1.80
N GLU A 415 6.28 -18.25 -1.87
CA GLU A 415 6.10 -19.45 -2.70
C GLU A 415 5.21 -19.16 -3.91
N ASP A 416 5.47 -19.83 -5.03
CA ASP A 416 4.57 -19.79 -6.17
C ASP A 416 3.23 -20.45 -5.80
N LEU A 417 2.15 -19.69 -5.95
CA LEU A 417 0.79 -20.15 -5.65
C LEU A 417 0.20 -21.04 -6.76
N TRP A 418 0.87 -21.16 -7.90
CA TRP A 418 0.34 -21.88 -9.04
C TRP A 418 0.04 -23.37 -8.78
N PRO A 419 0.88 -24.13 -8.07
CA PRO A 419 0.58 -25.52 -7.73
C PRO A 419 -0.74 -25.68 -6.94
N TYR A 420 -1.17 -24.67 -6.20
CA TYR A 420 -2.47 -24.68 -5.52
C TYR A 420 -3.63 -24.37 -6.48
N VAL A 421 -3.38 -23.55 -7.49
CA VAL A 421 -4.36 -23.26 -8.54
C VAL A 421 -4.59 -24.50 -9.39
N THR A 422 -3.56 -25.23 -9.78
CA THR A 422 -3.69 -26.46 -10.58
C THR A 422 -4.20 -27.66 -9.78
N GLY A 423 -4.06 -27.62 -8.46
CA GLY A 423 -4.39 -28.74 -7.58
C GLY A 423 -3.25 -29.76 -7.41
N GLU A 424 -2.05 -29.46 -7.92
CA GLU A 424 -0.84 -30.27 -7.71
C GLU A 424 -0.41 -30.28 -6.24
N ARG A 425 -0.75 -29.23 -5.50
CA ARG A 425 -0.50 -29.07 -4.09
C ARG A 425 -1.77 -28.80 -3.32
N SER A 426 -1.99 -29.54 -2.24
CA SER A 426 -3.17 -29.36 -1.36
C SER A 426 -2.75 -28.87 0.04
N ASN A 427 -1.54 -29.20 0.50
CA ASN A 427 -1.07 -28.80 1.82
C ASN A 427 -0.73 -27.32 1.84
N ARG A 428 -1.49 -26.57 2.64
CA ARG A 428 -1.35 -25.14 2.86
C ARG A 428 -0.60 -24.83 4.13
N ARG A 429 -0.23 -23.56 4.30
CA ARG A 429 0.21 -23.07 5.60
C ARG A 429 -0.87 -23.34 6.63
N ASP A 430 -0.49 -23.89 7.77
CA ASP A 430 -1.39 -24.13 8.91
C ASP A 430 -1.69 -22.84 9.68
N HIS A 431 -0.86 -21.82 9.48
CA HIS A 431 -1.04 -20.47 10.02
C HIS A 431 -0.30 -19.43 9.18
N VAL A 432 -0.68 -18.17 9.40
CA VAL A 432 0.03 -16.99 8.91
C VAL A 432 0.29 -16.02 10.08
N VAL A 433 1.31 -15.18 9.89
CA VAL A 433 1.64 -14.11 10.83
C VAL A 433 1.44 -12.77 10.16
N SER A 434 0.71 -11.88 10.85
CA SER A 434 0.58 -10.48 10.48
C SER A 434 1.13 -9.61 11.60
N ALA A 435 1.93 -8.59 11.29
CA ALA A 435 2.47 -7.71 12.32
C ALA A 435 2.22 -6.24 12.00
N PHE A 436 1.92 -5.48 13.05
CA PHE A 436 1.88 -4.03 13.02
C PHE A 436 2.84 -3.51 14.10
N GLY A 437 3.94 -2.92 13.68
CA GLY A 437 4.98 -2.55 14.63
C GLY A 437 5.51 -3.77 15.40
N TYR A 438 5.52 -3.66 16.72
CA TYR A 438 6.01 -4.72 17.61
C TYR A 438 4.92 -5.67 18.12
N VAL A 439 3.70 -5.57 17.61
CA VAL A 439 2.62 -6.52 17.88
C VAL A 439 2.46 -7.43 16.67
N GLY A 440 2.43 -8.73 16.91
CA GLY A 440 2.21 -9.75 15.89
C GLY A 440 0.98 -10.57 16.19
N ALA A 441 0.27 -10.99 15.16
CA ALA A 441 -0.85 -11.91 15.26
C ALA A 441 -0.56 -13.22 14.52
N VAL A 442 -0.87 -14.34 15.14
CA VAL A 442 -0.89 -15.68 14.53
C VAL A 442 -2.32 -16.05 14.23
N ARG A 443 -2.61 -16.27 12.97
CA ARG A 443 -3.93 -16.68 12.48
C ARG A 443 -3.89 -18.13 12.02
N THR A 444 -4.74 -18.97 12.63
CA THR A 444 -5.00 -20.36 12.22
C THR A 444 -6.44 -20.48 11.70
N PRO A 445 -6.87 -21.62 11.16
CA PRO A 445 -8.28 -21.83 10.81
C PRO A 445 -9.27 -21.62 11.98
N GLU A 446 -8.83 -21.87 13.21
CA GLU A 446 -9.67 -21.81 14.41
C GLU A 446 -9.50 -20.52 15.22
N TRP A 447 -8.29 -19.94 15.21
CA TRP A 447 -7.90 -18.91 16.16
C TRP A 447 -7.21 -17.72 15.51
N ASN A 448 -7.40 -16.53 16.07
CA ASN A 448 -6.55 -15.37 15.86
C ASN A 448 -5.99 -14.94 17.21
N TYR A 449 -4.67 -15.06 17.38
CA TYR A 449 -3.94 -14.70 18.59
C TYR A 449 -3.00 -13.55 18.31
N SER A 450 -2.97 -12.53 19.15
CA SER A 450 -2.04 -11.40 18.99
C SER A 450 -1.33 -11.06 20.30
N ALA A 451 -0.04 -10.74 20.19
CA ALA A 451 0.82 -10.40 21.32
C ALA A 451 2.00 -9.52 20.89
N VAL A 452 2.61 -8.86 21.89
CA VAL A 452 3.88 -8.14 21.67
C VAL A 452 5.00 -9.15 21.50
N TRP A 453 5.66 -9.13 20.34
CA TRP A 453 6.80 -10.00 20.02
C TRP A 453 8.16 -9.39 20.40
N ASN A 454 8.23 -8.06 20.61
CA ASN A 454 9.44 -7.39 21.09
C ASN A 454 9.11 -6.44 22.26
N ARG A 455 9.07 -6.98 23.46
CA ARG A 455 8.72 -6.23 24.66
C ARG A 455 9.75 -5.18 25.07
N GLU A 456 11.00 -5.35 24.69
CA GLU A 456 12.06 -4.37 24.95
C GLU A 456 11.82 -3.07 24.18
N LYS A 457 11.43 -3.20 22.92
CA LYS A 457 11.19 -2.06 22.02
C LYS A 457 9.79 -1.48 22.12
N TYR A 458 8.81 -2.29 22.48
CA TYR A 458 7.42 -1.84 22.62
C TYR A 458 7.23 -1.01 23.89
N LYS A 459 6.80 0.22 23.72
CA LYS A 459 6.59 1.17 24.85
C LYS A 459 5.12 1.35 25.23
N GLY A 460 4.20 0.65 24.56
CA GLY A 460 2.77 0.70 24.81
C GLY A 460 2.31 -0.31 25.87
N HIS A 461 1.01 -0.30 26.11
CA HIS A 461 0.31 -1.23 27.03
C HIS A 461 -0.57 -2.16 26.20
N TYR A 462 -0.01 -3.26 25.71
CA TYR A 462 -0.76 -4.27 24.97
C TYR A 462 -0.84 -5.56 25.78
N GLN A 463 -2.06 -6.08 25.95
CA GLN A 463 -2.30 -7.40 26.50
C GLN A 463 -2.58 -8.39 25.37
N PRO A 464 -2.06 -9.62 25.45
CA PRO A 464 -2.39 -10.65 24.45
C PRO A 464 -3.89 -10.83 24.31
N GLN A 465 -4.36 -10.99 23.07
CA GLN A 465 -5.77 -11.22 22.73
C GLN A 465 -5.91 -12.52 21.94
N LEU A 466 -7.03 -13.22 22.15
CA LEU A 466 -7.36 -14.46 21.44
C LEU A 466 -8.82 -14.42 20.99
N TYR A 467 -9.06 -14.73 19.71
CA TYR A 467 -10.40 -14.80 19.14
C TYR A 467 -10.67 -16.19 18.58
N ASP A 468 -11.85 -16.77 18.90
CA ASP A 468 -12.34 -18.05 18.35
C ASP A 468 -13.03 -17.78 17.00
N ARG A 469 -12.33 -17.95 15.90
CA ARG A 469 -12.83 -17.64 14.55
C ARG A 469 -14.03 -18.47 14.10
N LYS A 470 -14.29 -19.62 14.75
CA LYS A 470 -15.45 -20.47 14.44
C LYS A 470 -16.72 -20.01 15.14
N LYS A 471 -16.58 -19.55 16.40
CA LYS A 471 -17.72 -19.10 17.22
C LYS A 471 -17.95 -17.59 17.07
N ASP A 472 -16.90 -16.85 16.83
CA ASP A 472 -16.87 -15.39 16.68
C ASP A 472 -16.11 -15.03 15.38
N PRO A 473 -16.71 -15.22 14.20
CA PRO A 473 -16.05 -14.97 12.93
C PRO A 473 -15.68 -13.49 12.70
N ASP A 474 -16.25 -12.58 13.47
CA ASP A 474 -15.95 -11.14 13.41
C ASP A 474 -14.92 -10.70 14.45
N GLU A 475 -14.41 -11.63 15.29
CA GLU A 475 -13.33 -11.39 16.23
C GLU A 475 -13.63 -10.23 17.20
N LEU A 476 -14.83 -10.25 17.80
CA LEU A 476 -15.33 -9.21 18.70
C LEU A 476 -15.13 -9.54 20.17
N VAL A 477 -14.95 -10.83 20.54
CA VAL A 477 -14.88 -11.31 21.91
C VAL A 477 -13.51 -11.90 22.20
N ASP A 478 -12.73 -11.22 23.04
CA ASP A 478 -11.45 -11.75 23.53
C ASP A 478 -11.67 -12.90 24.53
N VAL A 479 -11.14 -14.06 24.22
CA VAL A 479 -11.23 -15.28 25.04
C VAL A 479 -9.87 -15.77 25.57
N ALA A 480 -8.84 -14.94 25.55
CA ALA A 480 -7.48 -15.30 25.96
C ALA A 480 -7.42 -15.85 27.39
N GLY A 481 -8.09 -15.18 28.33
CA GLY A 481 -8.13 -15.62 29.73
C GLY A 481 -8.83 -16.96 29.96
N GLN A 482 -9.68 -17.39 29.04
CA GLN A 482 -10.44 -18.64 29.11
C GLN A 482 -9.70 -19.82 28.44
N ASN A 483 -8.66 -19.53 27.64
CA ASN A 483 -7.96 -20.52 26.81
C ASN A 483 -6.41 -20.43 26.96
N PRO A 484 -5.85 -20.58 28.16
CA PRO A 484 -4.41 -20.36 28.40
C PRO A 484 -3.51 -21.33 27.59
N SER A 485 -3.92 -22.59 27.42
CA SER A 485 -3.14 -23.56 26.63
C SER A 485 -3.09 -23.22 25.13
N VAL A 486 -4.16 -22.62 24.60
CA VAL A 486 -4.20 -22.14 23.21
C VAL A 486 -3.29 -20.92 23.05
N THR A 487 -3.37 -19.97 23.98
CA THR A 487 -2.51 -18.78 23.95
C THR A 487 -1.03 -19.15 24.02
N GLU A 488 -0.65 -20.09 24.90
CA GLU A 488 0.72 -20.58 25.01
C GLU A 488 1.22 -21.22 23.70
N LYS A 489 0.41 -22.09 23.09
CA LYS A 489 0.74 -22.71 21.80
C LYS A 489 0.94 -21.69 20.69
N LEU A 490 0.04 -20.70 20.59
CA LEU A 490 0.10 -19.69 19.53
C LEU A 490 1.20 -18.66 19.79
N GLN A 491 1.51 -18.36 21.06
CA GLN A 491 2.72 -17.58 21.41
C GLN A 491 3.98 -18.30 20.92
N ALA A 492 4.09 -19.61 21.15
CA ALA A 492 5.23 -20.38 20.66
C ALA A 492 5.33 -20.38 19.11
N ASN A 493 4.20 -20.33 18.40
CA ASN A 493 4.22 -20.17 16.94
C ASN A 493 4.72 -18.78 16.53
N LEU A 494 4.28 -17.72 17.21
CA LEU A 494 4.77 -16.35 16.97
C LEU A 494 6.27 -16.27 17.23
N ASP A 495 6.74 -16.78 18.37
CA ASP A 495 8.16 -16.78 18.75
C ASP A 495 9.02 -17.52 17.73
N ARG A 496 8.52 -18.66 17.22
CA ARG A 496 9.20 -19.44 16.18
C ARG A 496 9.27 -18.67 14.86
N TYR A 497 8.17 -18.00 14.48
CA TYR A 497 8.16 -17.16 13.29
C TYR A 497 9.16 -16.00 13.41
N ILE A 498 9.18 -15.34 14.55
CA ILE A 498 10.13 -14.26 14.82
C ILE A 498 11.57 -14.77 14.83
N SER A 499 11.86 -15.87 15.55
CA SER A 499 13.21 -16.43 15.65
C SER A 499 13.73 -17.03 14.34
N SER A 500 12.86 -17.39 13.41
CA SER A 500 13.29 -17.81 12.06
C SER A 500 13.91 -16.67 11.23
N GLY A 501 13.68 -15.43 11.59
CA GLY A 501 14.29 -14.26 10.95
C GLY A 501 15.26 -13.48 11.85
N TRP A 502 15.32 -13.82 13.15
CA TRP A 502 16.13 -13.14 14.15
C TRP A 502 16.83 -14.13 15.08
N ASP A 503 18.13 -14.11 15.14
CA ASP A 503 18.88 -14.90 16.15
C ASP A 503 18.92 -14.12 17.47
N ILE A 504 18.02 -14.48 18.39
CA ILE A 504 17.93 -13.85 19.71
C ILE A 504 19.22 -14.00 20.50
N THR A 505 19.98 -15.11 20.29
CA THR A 505 21.22 -15.39 21.06
C THR A 505 22.38 -14.50 20.61
N LYS A 506 22.40 -14.09 19.35
CA LYS A 506 23.43 -13.23 18.77
C LYS A 506 23.01 -11.77 18.70
N GLY A 507 21.74 -11.46 18.91
CA GLY A 507 21.20 -10.13 18.68
C GLY A 507 21.33 -9.66 17.23
N THR A 508 21.44 -10.61 16.29
CA THR A 508 21.61 -10.38 14.85
C THR A 508 20.47 -11.03 14.08
N PHE A 509 20.20 -10.51 12.89
CA PHE A 509 19.32 -11.20 11.95
C PHE A 509 20.01 -12.47 11.49
N ASN A 510 19.25 -13.57 11.45
CA ASN A 510 19.66 -14.70 10.67
C ASN A 510 19.74 -14.19 9.22
N GLU A 511 20.94 -13.86 8.80
CA GLU A 511 21.21 -13.54 7.42
C GLU A 511 20.77 -14.77 6.62
N ILE A 512 19.60 -14.65 5.99
CA ILE A 512 19.43 -15.28 4.70
C ILE A 512 20.45 -14.49 3.89
N GLU A 513 21.60 -15.10 3.69
CA GLU A 513 22.83 -14.50 3.19
C GLU A 513 22.55 -13.42 2.16
N LEU A 514 23.13 -12.24 2.40
CA LEU A 514 23.12 -11.12 1.49
C LEU A 514 23.59 -11.52 0.09
#